data_f0066ec3fc506698733709305203fdea
#
_entry.id   f0066ec3fc506698733709305203fdea
#
_cell.length_a   1.000
_cell.length_b   1.000
_cell.length_c   1.000
_cell.angle_alpha   90.00
_cell.angle_beta   90.00
_cell.angle_gamma   90.00
#
_symmetry.space_group_name_H-M   'P 1'
#
loop_
_entity.id
_entity.type
_entity.pdbx_description
1 polymer ?
#
loop_
_entity_poly.entity_id
_entity_poly.type
_entity_poly.pdbx_seq_one_letter_code
_entity_poly.pdbx_strand_id
1 'polypeptide(L)'
;MTQGLIRTLVGVAVAATFVGSAVAQDSKVADELAKYREALADGNPADLLEVKGEGLWAEKRGPKNASLEQCDLGLGPGKLDGAYAQLPRYFKDTGRVMDVESRLVHCMMTLQGFTKEQATKNWFSKPGTESDIEALVTFIGAKSNGMKINVPATHPEEARMAKV
;
A
#
# COMPACT_ATOMS: atom_id res chain seq x y z
N MET A 1 40.93 -57.08 49.30
CA MET A 1 41.49 -55.77 48.86
C MET A 1 41.02 -55.45 47.49
N THR A 2 40.35 -54.43 47.41
CA THR A 2 40.23 -53.38 46.39
C THR A 2 38.80 -52.98 46.10
N GLN A 3 38.53 -51.77 46.46
CA GLN A 3 37.26 -51.05 46.32
C GLN A 3 36.95 -50.72 44.86
N GLY A 4 35.74 -50.96 44.43
CA GLY A 4 35.21 -50.54 43.15
C GLY A 4 34.32 -49.33 43.31
N LEU A 5 34.66 -48.23 42.64
CA LEU A 5 33.95 -46.97 42.63
C LEU A 5 32.61 -47.11 41.83
N ILE A 6 31.53 -46.76 42.49
CA ILE A 6 30.26 -46.47 41.85
C ILE A 6 30.30 -45.01 41.43
N ARG A 7 30.26 -44.77 40.12
CA ARG A 7 30.02 -43.42 39.56
C ARG A 7 28.57 -43.30 39.06
N THR A 8 27.83 -42.54 39.80
CA THR A 8 26.47 -42.13 39.53
C THR A 8 26.44 -41.22 38.28
N LEU A 9 25.75 -41.63 37.23
CA LEU A 9 25.38 -40.79 36.11
C LEU A 9 24.12 -40.04 36.51
N VAL A 10 24.23 -38.74 36.76
CA VAL A 10 23.11 -37.80 36.79
C VAL A 10 22.90 -37.31 35.37
N GLY A 11 21.89 -37.85 34.72
CA GLY A 11 21.49 -37.44 33.40
C GLY A 11 20.68 -36.16 33.41
N VAL A 12 21.09 -35.26 32.60
CA VAL A 12 20.49 -33.96 32.33
C VAL A 12 19.15 -34.16 31.61
N ALA A 13 18.08 -33.72 32.23
CA ALA A 13 16.77 -33.56 31.63
C ALA A 13 16.29 -32.12 31.86
N VAL A 14 16.79 -31.19 31.07
CA VAL A 14 16.22 -29.84 30.95
C VAL A 14 16.47 -29.35 29.52
N ALA A 15 15.48 -29.45 28.67
CA ALA A 15 15.25 -28.57 27.51
C ALA A 15 14.05 -29.03 26.66
N ALA A 16 12.85 -28.73 27.05
CA ALA A 16 11.71 -28.74 26.12
C ALA A 16 10.50 -27.97 26.67
N THR A 17 10.58 -26.67 26.88
CA THR A 17 9.38 -25.85 27.21
C THR A 17 9.49 -24.40 26.79
N PHE A 18 9.99 -24.08 25.58
CA PHE A 18 9.99 -22.68 25.14
C PHE A 18 9.55 -22.44 23.67
N VAL A 19 8.72 -23.29 23.08
CA VAL A 19 8.25 -23.07 21.70
C VAL A 19 6.74 -22.73 21.60
N GLY A 20 6.02 -22.78 22.71
CA GLY A 20 4.55 -22.62 22.69
C GLY A 20 4.01 -21.17 22.74
N SER A 21 4.81 -20.20 23.15
CA SER A 21 4.29 -18.86 23.46
C SER A 21 4.25 -17.88 22.30
N ALA A 22 5.09 -18.01 21.29
CA ALA A 22 5.15 -17.08 20.15
C ALA A 22 3.97 -17.25 19.19
N VAL A 23 3.54 -18.49 18.93
CA VAL A 23 2.44 -18.77 17.99
C VAL A 23 1.07 -18.34 18.55
N ALA A 24 0.88 -18.44 19.87
CA ALA A 24 -0.37 -18.02 20.50
C ALA A 24 -0.54 -16.49 20.58
N GLN A 25 0.56 -15.75 20.56
CA GLN A 25 0.52 -14.29 20.58
C GLN A 25 0.21 -13.73 19.19
N ASP A 26 0.71 -14.34 18.13
CA ASP A 26 0.40 -13.98 16.73
C ASP A 26 -1.09 -14.23 16.39
N SER A 27 -1.69 -15.31 16.90
CA SER A 27 -3.11 -15.61 16.66
C SER A 27 -4.02 -14.57 17.33
N LYS A 28 -3.74 -14.16 18.57
CA LYS A 28 -4.51 -13.14 19.28
C LYS A 28 -4.46 -11.78 18.59
N VAL A 29 -3.27 -11.37 18.13
CA VAL A 29 -3.10 -10.13 17.38
C VAL A 29 -3.88 -10.18 16.06
N ALA A 30 -3.84 -11.31 15.36
CA ALA A 30 -4.60 -11.50 14.12
C ALA A 30 -6.12 -11.43 14.36
N ASP A 31 -6.61 -12.04 15.45
CA ASP A 31 -8.02 -12.02 15.82
C ASP A 31 -8.51 -10.61 16.21
N GLU A 32 -7.71 -9.88 16.97
CA GLU A 32 -8.02 -8.48 17.33
C GLU A 32 -8.01 -7.56 16.10
N LEU A 33 -7.07 -7.74 15.18
CA LEU A 33 -7.05 -7.02 13.90
C LEU A 33 -8.26 -7.37 13.02
N ALA A 34 -8.70 -8.64 13.03
CA ALA A 34 -9.91 -9.04 12.30
C ALA A 34 -11.16 -8.35 12.87
N LYS A 35 -11.34 -8.35 14.19
CA LYS A 35 -12.43 -7.65 14.86
C LYS A 35 -12.41 -6.15 14.59
N TYR A 36 -11.22 -5.53 14.62
CA TYR A 36 -11.06 -4.12 14.30
C TYR A 36 -11.47 -3.80 12.85
N ARG A 37 -11.07 -4.65 11.90
CA ARG A 37 -11.48 -4.52 10.49
C ARG A 37 -12.99 -4.67 10.32
N GLU A 38 -13.61 -5.62 11.01
CA GLU A 38 -15.05 -5.82 10.99
C GLU A 38 -15.79 -4.59 11.56
N ALA A 39 -15.31 -4.03 12.66
CA ALA A 39 -15.88 -2.81 13.25
C ALA A 39 -15.73 -1.57 12.35
N LEU A 40 -14.67 -1.52 11.51
CA LEU A 40 -14.46 -0.44 10.53
C LEU A 40 -15.25 -0.67 9.23
N ALA A 41 -15.71 -1.87 8.95
CA ALA A 41 -16.46 -2.19 7.72
C ALA A 41 -17.83 -1.50 7.68
N ASP A 42 -18.40 -1.17 8.85
CA ASP A 42 -19.65 -0.45 8.96
C ASP A 42 -19.37 1.02 9.34
N GLY A 43 -19.28 1.89 8.32
CA GLY A 43 -19.06 3.32 8.49
C GLY A 43 -17.60 3.77 8.50
N ASN A 44 -16.76 3.16 7.68
CA ASN A 44 -15.36 3.58 7.49
C ASN A 44 -15.30 5.01 6.91
N PRO A 45 -14.65 5.98 7.57
CA PRO A 45 -14.49 7.33 7.03
C PRO A 45 -13.81 7.39 5.66
N ALA A 46 -13.01 6.37 5.32
CA ALA A 46 -12.36 6.26 4.02
C ALA A 46 -13.36 6.07 2.86
N ASP A 47 -14.58 5.56 3.12
CA ASP A 47 -15.59 5.34 2.08
C ASP A 47 -16.01 6.65 1.42
N LEU A 48 -16.08 7.75 2.19
CA LEU A 48 -16.38 9.07 1.64
C LEU A 48 -15.27 9.57 0.72
N LEU A 49 -14.01 9.32 1.07
CA LEU A 49 -12.87 9.65 0.22
C LEU A 49 -12.84 8.78 -1.04
N GLU A 50 -13.20 7.50 -0.94
CA GLU A 50 -13.29 6.59 -2.09
C GLU A 50 -14.34 7.10 -3.10
N VAL A 51 -15.56 7.42 -2.64
CA VAL A 51 -16.63 7.97 -3.50
C VAL A 51 -16.20 9.28 -4.14
N LYS A 52 -15.57 10.19 -3.36
CA LYS A 52 -15.01 11.43 -3.91
C LYS A 52 -13.95 11.15 -4.96
N GLY A 53 -13.03 10.22 -4.68
CA GLY A 53 -11.94 9.85 -5.59
C GLY A 53 -12.45 9.26 -6.90
N GLU A 54 -13.49 8.42 -6.86
CA GLU A 54 -14.17 7.89 -8.05
C GLU A 54 -14.77 9.03 -8.90
N GLY A 55 -15.45 9.97 -8.25
CA GLY A 55 -15.99 11.15 -8.93
C GLY A 55 -14.88 11.98 -9.61
N LEU A 56 -13.78 12.26 -8.89
CA LEU A 56 -12.63 13.01 -9.42
C LEU A 56 -11.92 12.29 -10.58
N TRP A 57 -11.91 10.96 -10.58
CA TRP A 57 -11.31 10.15 -11.65
C TRP A 57 -12.04 10.31 -12.97
N ALA A 58 -13.37 10.29 -12.94
CA ALA A 58 -14.24 10.39 -14.11
C ALA A 58 -14.52 11.83 -14.54
N GLU A 59 -14.37 12.81 -13.63
CA GLU A 59 -14.70 14.20 -13.89
C GLU A 59 -13.72 14.85 -14.88
N LYS A 60 -14.28 15.56 -15.88
CA LYS A 60 -13.48 16.38 -16.80
C LYS A 60 -13.07 17.67 -16.12
N ARG A 61 -11.78 17.84 -15.91
CA ARG A 61 -11.19 18.95 -15.15
C ARG A 61 -10.03 19.61 -15.88
N GLY A 62 -9.61 20.73 -15.34
CA GLY A 62 -8.44 21.48 -15.78
C GLY A 62 -8.60 22.17 -17.15
N PRO A 63 -7.56 22.89 -17.61
CA PRO A 63 -7.59 23.64 -18.86
C PRO A 63 -7.91 22.80 -20.10
N LYS A 64 -7.57 21.50 -20.08
CA LYS A 64 -7.85 20.58 -21.21
C LYS A 64 -9.22 19.93 -21.15
N ASN A 65 -10.01 20.20 -20.11
CA ASN A 65 -11.34 19.60 -19.90
C ASN A 65 -11.35 18.07 -20.10
N ALA A 66 -10.40 17.37 -19.47
CA ALA A 66 -10.21 15.94 -19.61
C ALA A 66 -10.33 15.23 -18.26
N SER A 67 -10.79 13.96 -18.26
CA SER A 67 -10.80 13.08 -17.08
C SER A 67 -9.46 12.40 -16.88
N LEU A 68 -9.31 11.70 -15.75
CA LEU A 68 -8.14 10.86 -15.46
C LEU A 68 -8.29 9.43 -16.01
N GLU A 69 -9.40 9.08 -16.65
CA GLU A 69 -9.69 7.73 -17.18
C GLU A 69 -8.65 7.21 -18.19
N GLN A 70 -7.84 8.09 -18.77
CA GLN A 70 -6.73 7.72 -19.65
C GLN A 70 -5.37 7.68 -18.92
N CYS A 71 -5.35 7.91 -17.59
CA CYS A 71 -4.12 7.83 -16.81
C CYS A 71 -3.62 6.37 -16.75
N ASP A 72 -2.37 6.17 -17.16
CA ASP A 72 -1.71 4.87 -17.04
C ASP A 72 -0.96 4.79 -15.70
N LEU A 73 -1.45 3.94 -14.80
CA LEU A 73 -0.83 3.63 -13.51
C LEU A 73 0.14 2.44 -13.61
N GLY A 74 0.54 2.08 -14.84
CA GLY A 74 1.52 1.03 -15.11
C GLY A 74 0.92 -0.30 -15.58
N LEU A 75 -0.39 -0.40 -15.66
CA LEU A 75 -1.12 -1.56 -16.21
C LEU A 75 -1.75 -1.25 -17.58
N GLY A 76 -1.53 -0.06 -18.09
CA GLY A 76 -2.14 0.51 -19.28
C GLY A 76 -3.20 1.56 -18.95
N PRO A 77 -3.57 2.43 -19.92
CA PRO A 77 -4.51 3.51 -19.69
C PRO A 77 -5.82 3.05 -19.06
N GLY A 78 -6.24 3.71 -17.98
CA GLY A 78 -7.52 3.49 -17.31
C GLY A 78 -7.64 2.19 -16.50
N LYS A 79 -6.64 1.34 -16.46
CA LYS A 79 -6.67 0.10 -15.68
C LYS A 79 -6.30 0.38 -14.23
N LEU A 80 -7.27 0.19 -13.33
CA LEU A 80 -7.13 0.46 -11.91
C LEU A 80 -6.95 -0.80 -11.05
N ASP A 81 -7.60 -1.92 -11.44
CA ASP A 81 -7.62 -3.13 -10.62
C ASP A 81 -6.21 -3.68 -10.44
N GLY A 82 -5.74 -3.67 -9.19
CA GLY A 82 -4.40 -4.12 -8.81
C GLY A 82 -3.27 -3.14 -9.13
N ALA A 83 -3.54 -1.94 -9.65
CA ALA A 83 -2.50 -0.98 -9.98
C ALA A 83 -1.74 -0.51 -8.73
N TYR A 84 -2.45 -0.19 -7.64
CA TYR A 84 -1.83 0.24 -6.39
C TYR A 84 -0.87 -0.82 -5.81
N ALA A 85 -1.23 -2.10 -5.89
CA ALA A 85 -0.42 -3.21 -5.39
C ALA A 85 0.89 -3.41 -6.17
N GLN A 86 1.07 -2.73 -7.33
CA GLN A 86 2.26 -2.82 -8.18
C GLN A 86 3.04 -1.50 -8.25
N LEU A 87 2.74 -0.55 -7.39
CA LEU A 87 3.46 0.71 -7.26
C LEU A 87 4.33 0.70 -5.98
N PRO A 88 5.49 1.41 -5.98
CA PRO A 88 6.04 2.20 -7.09
C PRO A 88 6.65 1.35 -8.20
N ARG A 89 6.70 1.91 -9.43
CA ARG A 89 7.31 1.25 -10.57
C ARG A 89 7.95 2.26 -11.54
N TYR A 90 8.78 1.77 -12.46
CA TYR A 90 9.38 2.59 -13.50
C TYR A 90 8.39 2.89 -14.63
N PHE A 91 8.30 4.16 -15.02
CA PHE A 91 7.49 4.65 -16.14
C PHE A 91 8.38 5.16 -17.27
N LYS A 92 8.25 4.58 -18.45
CA LYS A 92 9.07 4.89 -19.62
C LYS A 92 8.85 6.32 -20.14
N ASP A 93 7.62 6.83 -20.04
CA ASP A 93 7.22 8.17 -20.50
C ASP A 93 7.86 9.29 -19.67
N THR A 94 8.19 9.02 -18.40
CA THR A 94 8.86 9.98 -17.52
C THR A 94 10.32 9.66 -17.27
N GLY A 95 10.76 8.44 -17.61
CA GLY A 95 12.11 7.93 -17.29
C GLY A 95 12.38 7.79 -15.78
N ARG A 96 11.34 7.63 -14.95
CA ARG A 96 11.44 7.67 -13.48
C ARG A 96 10.62 6.58 -12.82
N VAL A 97 11.06 6.15 -11.64
CA VAL A 97 10.22 5.38 -10.72
C VAL A 97 9.26 6.35 -10.04
N MET A 98 7.98 6.03 -10.03
CA MET A 98 6.93 6.86 -9.44
C MET A 98 6.00 5.99 -8.60
N ASP A 99 5.58 6.55 -7.47
CA ASP A 99 4.45 6.09 -6.66
C ASP A 99 3.12 6.56 -7.25
N VAL A 100 2.01 6.20 -6.61
CA VAL A 100 0.68 6.54 -7.10
C VAL A 100 0.44 8.06 -7.11
N GLU A 101 0.86 8.77 -6.07
CA GLU A 101 0.68 10.20 -5.92
C GLU A 101 1.44 10.98 -6.99
N SER A 102 2.72 10.66 -7.17
CA SER A 102 3.55 11.28 -8.20
C SER A 102 3.00 11.01 -9.61
N ARG A 103 2.50 9.81 -9.84
CA ARG A 103 1.91 9.44 -11.13
C ARG A 103 0.59 10.15 -11.37
N LEU A 104 -0.26 10.30 -10.35
CA LEU A 104 -1.48 11.10 -10.43
C LEU A 104 -1.20 12.56 -10.79
N VAL A 105 -0.23 13.20 -10.10
CA VAL A 105 0.19 14.57 -10.43
C VAL A 105 0.66 14.66 -11.88
N HIS A 106 1.44 13.69 -12.36
CA HIS A 106 1.86 13.65 -13.76
C HIS A 106 0.65 13.56 -14.71
N CYS A 107 -0.33 12.70 -14.43
CA CYS A 107 -1.55 12.60 -15.24
C CYS A 107 -2.40 13.89 -15.18
N MET A 108 -2.53 14.52 -14.01
CA MET A 108 -3.23 15.81 -13.90
C MET A 108 -2.56 16.90 -14.75
N MET A 109 -1.25 16.92 -14.80
CA MET A 109 -0.49 17.86 -15.64
C MET A 109 -0.62 17.53 -17.13
N THR A 110 -0.48 16.27 -17.51
CA THR A 110 -0.41 15.88 -18.92
C THR A 110 -1.79 15.73 -19.57
N LEU A 111 -2.77 15.14 -18.90
CA LEU A 111 -4.12 14.92 -19.41
C LEU A 111 -5.02 16.13 -19.17
N GLN A 112 -5.04 16.66 -17.95
CA GLN A 112 -5.96 17.75 -17.57
C GLN A 112 -5.36 19.14 -17.79
N GLY A 113 -4.04 19.26 -17.93
CA GLY A 113 -3.34 20.52 -18.20
C GLY A 113 -3.15 21.40 -16.98
N PHE A 114 -3.25 20.85 -15.76
CA PHE A 114 -2.92 21.58 -14.52
C PHE A 114 -1.44 21.93 -14.46
N THR A 115 -1.09 23.03 -13.80
CA THR A 115 0.29 23.25 -13.36
C THR A 115 0.59 22.33 -12.17
N LYS A 116 1.88 22.13 -11.87
CA LYS A 116 2.28 21.34 -10.72
C LYS A 116 1.70 21.91 -9.42
N GLU A 117 1.74 23.22 -9.25
CA GLU A 117 1.21 23.92 -8.07
C GLU A 117 -0.29 23.74 -7.92
N GLN A 118 -1.04 23.71 -9.03
CA GLN A 118 -2.47 23.43 -9.04
C GLN A 118 -2.76 21.97 -8.68
N ALA A 119 -2.01 21.02 -9.29
CA ALA A 119 -2.17 19.59 -9.04
C ALA A 119 -1.79 19.19 -7.61
N THR A 120 -0.86 19.92 -6.97
CA THR A 120 -0.40 19.64 -5.61
C THR A 120 -1.04 20.56 -4.54
N LYS A 121 -2.02 21.37 -4.94
CA LYS A 121 -2.76 22.23 -4.00
C LYS A 121 -3.50 21.34 -3.00
N ASN A 122 -3.38 21.65 -1.72
CA ASN A 122 -3.98 20.85 -0.63
C ASN A 122 -3.51 19.39 -0.70
N TRP A 123 -2.19 19.16 -0.69
CA TRP A 123 -1.58 17.83 -0.74
C TRP A 123 -2.12 16.89 0.36
N PHE A 124 -2.38 17.44 1.54
CA PHE A 124 -2.99 16.73 2.66
C PHE A 124 -4.31 17.39 3.06
N SER A 125 -5.29 16.57 3.45
CA SER A 125 -6.55 17.04 4.01
C SER A 125 -6.33 17.82 5.30
N LYS A 126 -7.18 18.82 5.51
CA LYS A 126 -7.24 19.67 6.71
C LYS A 126 -8.70 19.81 7.14
N PRO A 127 -8.99 20.18 8.40
CA PRO A 127 -10.36 20.45 8.81
C PRO A 127 -11.08 21.41 7.83
N GLY A 128 -12.18 20.94 7.24
CA GLY A 128 -12.96 21.68 6.25
C GLY A 128 -12.40 21.75 4.83
N THR A 129 -11.28 21.07 4.54
CA THR A 129 -10.72 21.01 3.18
C THR A 129 -10.10 19.65 2.91
N GLU A 130 -10.77 18.86 2.11
CA GLU A 130 -10.29 17.53 1.73
C GLU A 130 -9.31 17.60 0.55
N SER A 131 -8.27 16.78 0.60
CA SER A 131 -7.29 16.61 -0.48
C SER A 131 -7.88 15.81 -1.63
N ASP A 132 -7.75 16.31 -2.85
CA ASP A 132 -8.12 15.56 -4.06
C ASP A 132 -7.15 14.38 -4.31
N ILE A 133 -5.87 14.56 -3.97
CA ILE A 133 -4.87 13.48 -4.10
C ILE A 133 -5.18 12.34 -3.13
N GLU A 134 -5.48 12.62 -1.86
CA GLU A 134 -5.84 11.59 -0.89
C GLU A 134 -7.11 10.83 -1.31
N ALA A 135 -8.13 11.54 -1.81
CA ALA A 135 -9.34 10.92 -2.32
C ALA A 135 -9.07 10.00 -3.51
N LEU A 136 -8.29 10.47 -4.50
CA LEU A 136 -7.90 9.65 -5.67
C LEU A 136 -7.06 8.43 -5.26
N VAL A 137 -6.11 8.60 -4.34
CA VAL A 137 -5.28 7.49 -3.81
C VAL A 137 -6.13 6.47 -3.08
N THR A 138 -7.09 6.92 -2.27
CA THR A 138 -8.02 6.04 -1.55
C THR A 138 -8.85 5.21 -2.54
N PHE A 139 -9.42 5.85 -3.55
CA PHE A 139 -10.17 5.17 -4.62
C PHE A 139 -9.32 4.12 -5.36
N ILE A 140 -8.10 4.49 -5.80
CA ILE A 140 -7.20 3.57 -6.52
C ILE A 140 -6.74 2.43 -5.59
N GLY A 141 -6.49 2.73 -4.31
CA GLY A 141 -6.14 1.74 -3.30
C GLY A 141 -7.25 0.70 -3.11
N ALA A 142 -8.51 1.15 -3.04
CA ALA A 142 -9.67 0.27 -2.91
C ALA A 142 -9.79 -0.72 -4.08
N LYS A 143 -9.42 -0.33 -5.31
CA LYS A 143 -9.37 -1.24 -6.48
C LYS A 143 -8.28 -2.33 -6.38
N SER A 144 -7.44 -2.27 -5.36
CA SER A 144 -6.41 -3.29 -5.07
C SER A 144 -6.67 -4.05 -3.77
N ASN A 145 -7.82 -3.87 -3.13
CA ASN A 145 -8.17 -4.53 -1.88
C ASN A 145 -8.09 -6.05 -1.99
N GLY A 146 -7.46 -6.69 -1.00
CA GLY A 146 -7.25 -8.14 -0.95
C GLY A 146 -6.13 -8.67 -1.86
N MET A 147 -5.51 -7.83 -2.68
CA MET A 147 -4.40 -8.21 -3.55
C MET A 147 -3.08 -8.18 -2.78
N LYS A 148 -2.18 -9.10 -3.12
CA LYS A 148 -0.82 -9.07 -2.58
C LYS A 148 -0.03 -7.95 -3.26
N ILE A 149 0.75 -7.22 -2.46
CA ILE A 149 1.72 -6.26 -2.98
C ILE A 149 2.73 -7.01 -3.83
N ASN A 150 2.90 -6.57 -5.07
CA ASN A 150 3.78 -7.17 -6.07
C ASN A 150 4.49 -6.07 -6.86
N VAL A 151 5.29 -5.29 -6.17
CA VAL A 151 6.08 -4.20 -6.77
C VAL A 151 7.12 -4.79 -7.73
N PRO A 152 7.17 -4.37 -9.00
CA PRO A 152 8.14 -4.86 -9.94
C PRO A 152 9.57 -4.43 -9.55
N ALA A 153 10.55 -5.30 -9.84
CA ALA A 153 11.98 -5.03 -9.67
C ALA A 153 12.77 -5.39 -10.94
N THR A 154 12.14 -5.27 -12.10
CA THR A 154 12.70 -5.67 -13.40
C THR A 154 13.57 -4.59 -14.04
N HIS A 155 13.30 -3.32 -13.73
CA HIS A 155 14.12 -2.19 -14.18
C HIS A 155 15.22 -1.87 -13.15
N PRO A 156 16.46 -1.52 -13.58
CA PRO A 156 17.56 -1.19 -12.66
C PRO A 156 17.21 -0.12 -11.61
N GLU A 157 16.42 0.88 -11.96
CA GLU A 157 15.97 1.91 -11.03
C GLU A 157 15.00 1.38 -9.97
N GLU A 158 14.11 0.44 -10.31
CA GLU A 158 13.23 -0.25 -9.37
C GLU A 158 14.05 -1.10 -8.39
N ALA A 159 15.01 -1.88 -8.91
CA ALA A 159 15.90 -2.70 -8.12
C ALA A 159 16.79 -1.87 -7.17
N ARG A 160 17.16 -0.66 -7.56
CA ARG A 160 17.91 0.28 -6.70
C ARG A 160 17.07 0.77 -5.53
N MET A 161 15.81 1.11 -5.75
CA MET A 161 14.90 1.56 -4.69
C MET A 161 14.53 0.47 -3.70
N ALA A 162 14.47 -0.79 -4.14
CA ALA A 162 14.19 -1.92 -3.26
C ALA A 162 15.33 -2.24 -2.26
N LYS A 163 16.51 -1.61 -2.39
CA LYS A 163 17.68 -1.82 -1.51
C LYS A 163 17.81 -0.77 -0.40
N VAL A 164 16.92 0.21 -0.37
CA VAL A 164 16.86 1.24 0.69
C VAL A 164 15.94 0.80 1.80
#